data_35a9d2c7c980d75926bbf9f20dc41a04
#
_entry.id   35a9d2c7c980d75926bbf9f20dc41a04
#
_cell.length_a   1.000
_cell.length_b   1.000
_cell.length_c   1.000
_cell.angle_alpha   90.00
_cell.angle_beta   90.00
_cell.angle_gamma   90.00
#
_symmetry.space_group_name_H-M   'P 1'
#
loop_
_entity.id
_entity.type
_entity.pdbx_description
1 polymer ?
#
loop_
_entity_poly.entity_id
_entity_poly.type
_entity_poly.pdbx_seq_one_letter_code
_entity_poly.pdbx_strand_id
1 'polypeptide(L)'
;MNFFRPKNGIDKLVLSILVSLLSFAAPVLLAQSTTAPDSGDRRPERGSEWEIWTGAGADPIGSNGITQGNRVWNAGFRYGWILTDAHGPSILRGRFEYAVDALPMVMVFQPGGQAYGFGFDPWIMKWNFETHRRISPYIELGGGGLISTREIPLGESHFNFTPTGAIGVNILRGKYHWSIDFRYFHISDAQITPFNPGTDTFGLRVGWGEYIPAK
;
A
#
# COMPACT_ATOMS: atom_id res chain seq x y z
N MET A 1 -16.86 24.32 18.81
CA MET A 1 -15.73 23.71 18.10
C MET A 1 -15.02 22.79 19.08
N ASN A 2 -15.48 21.51 19.19
CA ASN A 2 -14.94 20.56 20.16
C ASN A 2 -13.96 19.64 19.42
N PHE A 3 -12.69 19.88 19.64
CA PHE A 3 -11.60 19.06 19.12
C PHE A 3 -11.58 17.66 19.79
N PHE A 4 -11.34 16.66 18.99
CA PHE A 4 -11.14 15.25 19.26
C PHE A 4 -10.65 14.93 20.67
N ARG A 5 -11.49 14.26 21.46
CA ARG A 5 -11.11 13.62 22.71
C ARG A 5 -11.20 12.10 22.51
N PRO A 6 -10.07 11.39 22.44
CA PRO A 6 -10.08 9.93 22.26
C PRO A 6 -10.75 9.25 23.45
N LYS A 7 -11.75 8.40 23.18
CA LYS A 7 -12.64 7.82 24.18
C LYS A 7 -12.18 6.49 24.77
N ASN A 8 -11.25 5.77 24.14
CA ASN A 8 -10.83 4.43 24.58
C ASN A 8 -9.30 4.28 24.58
N GLY A 9 -8.77 3.34 25.41
CA GLY A 9 -7.34 3.10 25.54
C GLY A 9 -6.65 2.65 24.25
N ILE A 10 -7.38 1.99 23.36
CA ILE A 10 -6.90 1.54 22.04
C ILE A 10 -6.63 2.74 21.13
N ASP A 11 -7.46 3.79 21.17
CA ASP A 11 -7.28 5.02 20.38
C ASP A 11 -5.98 5.74 20.74
N LYS A 12 -5.65 5.73 22.03
CA LYS A 12 -4.39 6.29 22.55
C LYS A 12 -3.19 5.46 22.11
N LEU A 13 -3.32 4.15 22.08
CA LEU A 13 -2.25 3.23 21.66
C LEU A 13 -1.94 3.39 20.16
N VAL A 14 -2.98 3.43 19.31
CA VAL A 14 -2.83 3.60 17.85
C VAL A 14 -2.28 4.98 17.51
N LEU A 15 -2.77 6.02 18.16
CA LEU A 15 -2.24 7.38 17.99
C LEU A 15 -0.80 7.49 18.47
N SER A 16 -0.46 6.83 19.59
CA SER A 16 0.91 6.78 20.12
C SER A 16 1.86 6.03 19.17
N ILE A 17 1.41 4.92 18.57
CA ILE A 17 2.19 4.17 17.58
C ILE A 17 2.40 5.00 16.30
N LEU A 18 1.36 5.69 15.82
CA LEU A 18 1.44 6.58 14.65
C LEU A 18 2.39 7.76 14.89
N VAL A 19 2.29 8.41 16.05
CA VAL A 19 3.19 9.50 16.45
C VAL A 19 4.62 8.99 16.65
N SER A 20 4.80 7.81 17.23
CA SER A 20 6.11 7.19 17.40
C SER A 20 6.74 6.82 16.05
N LEU A 21 5.98 6.27 15.11
CA LEU A 21 6.46 5.96 13.76
C LEU A 21 6.84 7.23 12.97
N LEU A 22 6.06 8.31 13.10
CA LEU A 22 6.40 9.62 12.53
C LEU A 22 7.64 10.24 13.18
N SER A 23 7.82 10.04 14.49
CA SER A 23 8.99 10.54 15.23
C SER A 23 10.26 9.76 14.90
N PHE A 24 10.17 8.47 14.57
CA PHE A 24 11.30 7.67 14.10
C PHE A 24 11.66 7.95 12.64
N ALA A 25 10.72 8.39 11.80
CA ALA A 25 11.00 8.75 10.41
C ALA A 25 11.82 10.05 10.30
N ALA A 26 11.61 11.00 11.20
CA ALA A 26 12.31 12.29 11.18
C ALA A 26 13.84 12.20 11.40
N PRO A 27 14.38 11.44 12.37
CA PRO A 27 15.84 11.36 12.57
C PRO A 27 16.54 10.49 11.50
N VAL A 28 15.85 9.53 10.87
CA VAL A 28 16.42 8.74 9.76
C VAL A 28 16.67 9.61 8.53
N LEU A 29 15.88 10.66 8.33
CA LEU A 29 16.09 11.65 7.26
C LEU A 29 17.31 12.57 7.51
N LEU A 30 17.72 12.78 8.77
CA LEU A 30 18.81 13.69 9.16
C LEU A 30 20.16 12.98 9.37
N ALA A 31 20.17 11.68 9.62
CA ALA A 31 21.38 10.89 9.92
C ALA A 31 22.09 10.31 8.69
N GLN A 32 21.78 10.75 7.47
CA GLN A 32 22.41 10.24 6.27
C GLN A 32 23.78 10.91 6.05
N SER A 33 24.82 10.12 6.25
CA SER A 33 26.21 10.49 5.92
C SER A 33 26.34 10.99 4.48
N THR A 34 27.18 12.00 4.30
CA THR A 34 27.48 12.71 3.05
C THR A 34 28.28 11.90 2.03
N THR A 35 28.40 10.57 2.16
CA THR A 35 28.98 9.73 1.13
C THR A 35 28.02 9.65 -0.06
N ALA A 36 28.50 10.08 -1.22
CA ALA A 36 27.74 9.92 -2.47
C ALA A 36 27.31 8.44 -2.60
N PRO A 37 26.04 8.17 -2.92
CA PRO A 37 25.58 6.80 -3.09
C PRO A 37 26.37 6.13 -4.19
N ASP A 38 26.80 4.91 -3.96
CA ASP A 38 27.38 4.06 -5.00
C ASP A 38 26.42 4.04 -6.21
N SER A 39 26.96 4.13 -7.41
CA SER A 39 26.19 4.14 -8.67
C SER A 39 25.26 2.93 -8.81
N GLY A 40 25.51 1.85 -8.06
CA GLY A 40 24.68 0.66 -8.01
C GLY A 40 23.38 0.80 -7.20
N ASP A 41 23.23 1.81 -6.35
CA ASP A 41 22.05 2.00 -5.47
C ASP A 41 20.99 2.93 -6.11
N ARG A 42 20.91 2.97 -7.42
CA ARG A 42 19.93 3.79 -8.15
C ARG A 42 18.91 2.91 -8.86
N ARG A 43 17.65 3.36 -8.83
CA ARG A 43 16.62 2.76 -9.69
C ARG A 43 17.03 2.94 -11.16
N PRO A 44 16.82 1.94 -12.04
CA PRO A 44 17.05 2.09 -13.46
C PRO A 44 16.18 3.20 -14.06
N GLU A 45 16.64 3.84 -15.11
CA GLU A 45 15.88 4.87 -15.81
C GLU A 45 14.64 4.30 -16.47
N ARG A 46 14.77 3.14 -17.10
CA ARG A 46 13.69 2.33 -17.66
C ARG A 46 13.95 0.87 -17.35
N GLY A 47 12.90 0.06 -17.39
CA GLY A 47 12.97 -1.36 -17.12
C GLY A 47 11.71 -1.89 -16.48
N SER A 48 11.87 -2.95 -15.72
CA SER A 48 10.79 -3.56 -14.97
C SER A 48 11.22 -3.81 -13.52
N GLU A 49 10.23 -4.07 -12.67
CA GLU A 49 10.46 -4.60 -11.32
C GLU A 49 9.58 -5.82 -11.10
N TRP A 50 10.02 -6.70 -10.25
CA TRP A 50 9.16 -7.65 -9.58
C TRP A 50 9.29 -7.49 -8.07
N GLU A 51 8.23 -7.75 -7.35
CA GLU A 51 8.18 -7.62 -5.90
C GLU A 51 7.27 -8.70 -5.31
N ILE A 52 7.71 -9.32 -4.22
CA ILE A 52 6.84 -10.06 -3.31
C ILE A 52 6.53 -9.18 -2.11
N TRP A 53 5.28 -9.18 -1.67
CA TRP A 53 4.86 -8.28 -0.62
C TRP A 53 3.81 -8.90 0.30
N THR A 54 3.70 -8.36 1.50
CA THR A 54 2.61 -8.65 2.44
C THR A 54 2.15 -7.38 3.12
N GLY A 55 0.87 -7.31 3.45
CA GLY A 55 0.28 -6.17 4.11
C GLY A 55 -0.79 -6.56 5.11
N ALA A 56 -1.01 -5.69 6.07
CA ALA A 56 -2.11 -5.81 7.01
C ALA A 56 -2.72 -4.45 7.31
N GLY A 57 -4.04 -4.41 7.43
CA GLY A 57 -4.78 -3.20 7.72
C GLY A 57 -6.00 -3.48 8.59
N ALA A 58 -6.55 -2.41 9.11
CA ALA A 58 -7.76 -2.45 9.92
C ALA A 58 -8.67 -1.28 9.57
N ASP A 59 -9.93 -1.41 9.90
CA ASP A 59 -10.92 -0.34 9.87
C ASP A 59 -10.39 0.93 10.52
N PRO A 60 -10.73 2.11 9.97
CA PRO A 60 -10.44 3.37 10.64
C PRO A 60 -11.19 3.47 11.96
N ILE A 61 -10.57 4.18 12.91
CA ILE A 61 -11.20 4.47 14.19
C ILE A 61 -12.48 5.28 13.96
N GLY A 62 -13.62 4.78 14.49
CA GLY A 62 -14.91 5.44 14.36
C GLY A 62 -15.80 4.88 13.24
N SER A 63 -15.40 3.84 12.53
CA SER A 63 -16.30 3.08 11.67
C SER A 63 -17.45 2.49 12.49
N ASN A 64 -18.62 2.40 11.88
CA ASN A 64 -19.86 1.95 12.53
C ASN A 64 -20.53 0.85 11.68
N GLY A 65 -21.40 0.08 12.33
CA GLY A 65 -22.19 -0.93 11.63
C GLY A 65 -21.47 -2.24 11.44
N ILE A 66 -21.83 -2.97 10.36
CA ILE A 66 -21.39 -4.34 10.11
C ILE A 66 -19.93 -4.45 9.72
N THR A 67 -19.29 -3.36 9.32
CA THR A 67 -17.87 -3.31 8.94
C THR A 67 -16.96 -2.94 10.10
N GLN A 68 -17.54 -2.60 11.26
CA GLN A 68 -16.77 -2.23 12.43
C GLN A 68 -15.86 -3.37 12.92
N GLY A 69 -14.57 -3.07 13.00
CA GLY A 69 -13.54 -4.02 13.46
C GLY A 69 -13.03 -4.96 12.37
N ASN A 70 -13.37 -4.73 11.11
CA ASN A 70 -12.81 -5.47 10.00
C ASN A 70 -11.29 -5.29 9.96
N ARG A 71 -10.59 -6.37 9.66
CA ARG A 71 -9.14 -6.39 9.45
C ARG A 71 -8.85 -7.17 8.18
N VAL A 72 -7.85 -6.73 7.46
CA VAL A 72 -7.39 -7.41 6.24
C VAL A 72 -5.92 -7.77 6.41
N TRP A 73 -5.56 -8.98 6.03
CA TRP A 73 -4.21 -9.39 5.75
C TRP A 73 -4.13 -9.91 4.33
N ASN A 74 -3.12 -9.50 3.59
CA ASN A 74 -2.93 -9.94 2.23
C ASN A 74 -1.44 -10.15 1.90
N ALA A 75 -1.19 -10.99 0.91
CA ALA A 75 0.13 -11.21 0.36
C ALA A 75 0.02 -11.34 -1.16
N GLY A 76 1.02 -10.86 -1.86
CA GLY A 76 0.98 -10.82 -3.30
C GLY A 76 2.33 -10.76 -3.98
N PHE A 77 2.22 -10.82 -5.30
CA PHE A 77 3.31 -10.68 -6.23
C PHE A 77 3.00 -9.54 -7.21
N ARG A 78 3.94 -8.65 -7.39
CA ARG A 78 3.88 -7.52 -8.32
C ARG A 78 4.82 -7.73 -9.48
N TYR A 79 4.37 -7.29 -10.66
CA TYR A 79 5.24 -7.00 -11.79
C TYR A 79 4.95 -5.61 -12.32
N GLY A 80 5.98 -4.76 -12.39
CA GLY A 80 5.89 -3.36 -12.78
C GLY A 80 6.78 -3.03 -13.98
N TRP A 81 6.38 -2.01 -14.74
CA TRP A 81 7.13 -1.44 -15.85
C TRP A 81 7.37 0.04 -15.61
N ILE A 82 8.63 0.45 -15.53
CA ILE A 82 9.05 1.85 -15.46
C ILE A 82 8.96 2.42 -16.87
N LEU A 83 7.93 3.22 -17.13
CA LEU A 83 7.54 3.64 -18.48
C LEU A 83 8.19 4.95 -18.91
N THR A 84 8.60 5.80 -17.97
CA THR A 84 9.15 7.12 -18.28
C THR A 84 10.50 7.34 -17.66
N ASP A 85 11.29 8.17 -18.33
CA ASP A 85 12.47 8.79 -17.72
C ASP A 85 12.03 9.78 -16.63
N ALA A 86 12.94 10.18 -15.76
CA ALA A 86 12.62 11.13 -14.71
C ALA A 86 12.26 12.50 -15.31
N HIS A 87 11.06 12.97 -15.03
CA HIS A 87 10.53 14.26 -15.50
C HIS A 87 9.73 14.97 -14.39
N GLY A 88 9.34 16.19 -14.65
CA GLY A 88 8.64 17.04 -13.69
C GLY A 88 9.56 18.07 -12.99
N PRO A 89 8.97 19.07 -12.34
CA PRO A 89 9.71 20.16 -11.72
C PRO A 89 10.23 19.75 -10.32
N SER A 90 11.48 20.11 -10.02
CA SER A 90 12.08 20.08 -8.67
C SER A 90 11.69 18.85 -7.84
N ILE A 91 11.03 19.07 -6.71
CA ILE A 91 10.63 18.01 -5.75
C ILE A 91 9.59 17.02 -6.30
N LEU A 92 8.88 17.38 -7.36
CA LEU A 92 7.90 16.50 -8.03
C LEU A 92 8.53 15.67 -9.14
N ARG A 93 9.84 15.86 -9.40
CA ARG A 93 10.54 15.09 -10.41
C ARG A 93 10.51 13.60 -10.06
N GLY A 94 10.12 12.78 -11.02
CA GLY A 94 9.96 11.34 -10.79
C GLY A 94 9.74 10.55 -12.06
N ARG A 95 9.48 9.26 -11.91
CA ARG A 95 9.22 8.30 -12.99
C ARG A 95 7.86 7.67 -12.81
N PHE A 96 7.14 7.56 -13.91
CA PHE A 96 5.88 6.84 -13.93
C PHE A 96 6.12 5.35 -14.12
N GLU A 97 5.46 4.57 -13.29
CA GLU A 97 5.47 3.11 -13.34
C GLU A 97 4.03 2.61 -13.41
N TYR A 98 3.79 1.66 -14.27
CA TYR A 98 2.59 0.87 -14.33
C TYR A 98 2.89 -0.53 -13.80
N ALA A 99 2.02 -1.08 -12.98
CA ALA A 99 2.21 -2.41 -12.43
C ALA A 99 0.91 -3.21 -12.38
N VAL A 100 1.05 -4.51 -12.21
CA VAL A 100 -0.03 -5.46 -11.93
C VAL A 100 0.30 -6.24 -10.67
N ASP A 101 -0.70 -6.48 -9.83
CA ASP A 101 -0.57 -7.30 -8.62
C ASP A 101 -1.44 -8.55 -8.73
N ALA A 102 -0.84 -9.71 -8.46
CA ALA A 102 -1.57 -10.93 -8.14
C ALA A 102 -1.62 -11.07 -6.61
N LEU A 103 -2.82 -11.24 -6.08
CA LEU A 103 -3.08 -11.42 -4.64
C LEU A 103 -3.55 -12.86 -4.39
N PRO A 104 -2.65 -13.85 -4.35
CA PRO A 104 -3.01 -15.25 -4.14
C PRO A 104 -3.67 -15.50 -2.77
N MET A 105 -3.51 -14.57 -1.84
CA MET A 105 -4.07 -14.71 -0.50
C MET A 105 -4.54 -13.36 0.04
N VAL A 106 -5.84 -13.27 0.27
CA VAL A 106 -6.49 -12.19 1.00
C VAL A 106 -7.32 -12.81 2.12
N MET A 107 -7.10 -12.39 3.35
CA MET A 107 -7.87 -12.80 4.52
C MET A 107 -8.57 -11.58 5.09
N VAL A 108 -9.88 -11.65 5.17
CA VAL A 108 -10.70 -10.63 5.80
C VAL A 108 -11.29 -11.17 7.09
N PHE A 109 -10.93 -10.58 8.20
CA PHE A 109 -11.45 -10.87 9.53
C PHE A 109 -12.60 -9.91 9.79
N GLN A 110 -13.82 -10.41 9.76
CA GLN A 110 -15.05 -9.62 9.91
C GLN A 110 -15.97 -10.22 10.97
N PRO A 111 -16.93 -9.46 11.54
CA PRO A 111 -17.96 -10.01 12.39
C PRO A 111 -18.67 -11.19 11.71
N GLY A 112 -18.83 -12.31 12.39
CA GLY A 112 -19.45 -13.51 11.81
C GLY A 112 -18.47 -14.48 11.13
N GLY A 113 -17.17 -14.19 11.05
CA GLY A 113 -16.15 -15.12 10.64
C GLY A 113 -15.15 -14.60 9.62
N GLN A 114 -14.22 -15.44 9.21
CA GLN A 114 -13.17 -15.10 8.27
C GLN A 114 -13.60 -15.41 6.84
N ALA A 115 -13.25 -14.53 5.90
CA ALA A 115 -13.32 -14.77 4.48
C ALA A 115 -11.90 -14.90 3.90
N TYR A 116 -11.74 -15.86 3.00
CA TYR A 116 -10.51 -16.05 2.23
C TYR A 116 -10.78 -15.64 0.79
N GLY A 117 -9.84 -14.99 0.15
CA GLY A 117 -10.01 -14.55 -1.22
C GLY A 117 -8.73 -14.65 -2.04
N PHE A 118 -8.94 -14.60 -3.34
CA PHE A 118 -7.93 -14.44 -4.37
C PHE A 118 -8.26 -13.17 -5.16
N GLY A 119 -7.26 -12.31 -5.38
CA GLY A 119 -7.43 -11.06 -6.10
C GLY A 119 -6.44 -10.89 -7.23
N PHE A 120 -6.80 -9.99 -8.13
CA PHE A 120 -5.93 -9.52 -9.20
C PHE A 120 -6.19 -8.04 -9.45
N ASP A 121 -5.16 -7.23 -9.29
CA ASP A 121 -5.19 -5.78 -9.55
C ASP A 121 -4.47 -5.50 -10.88
N PRO A 122 -5.22 -5.41 -12.00
CA PRO A 122 -4.64 -5.26 -13.34
C PRO A 122 -4.06 -3.89 -13.61
N TRP A 123 -4.34 -2.90 -12.78
CA TRP A 123 -3.85 -1.55 -12.98
C TRP A 123 -3.39 -0.92 -11.66
N ILE A 124 -2.11 -0.69 -11.59
CA ILE A 124 -1.45 0.05 -10.53
C ILE A 124 -0.65 1.17 -11.20
N MET A 125 -0.87 2.39 -10.81
CA MET A 125 -0.14 3.58 -11.24
C MET A 125 0.72 4.07 -10.08
N LYS A 126 2.02 4.10 -10.27
CA LYS A 126 2.98 4.48 -9.24
C LYS A 126 3.85 5.62 -9.75
N TRP A 127 3.95 6.69 -8.98
CA TRP A 127 4.88 7.78 -9.21
C TRP A 127 6.04 7.67 -8.23
N ASN A 128 7.20 7.38 -8.77
CA ASN A 128 8.43 7.20 -8.01
C ASN A 128 9.22 8.50 -8.07
N PHE A 129 9.29 9.23 -6.95
CA PHE A 129 10.03 10.47 -6.88
C PHE A 129 11.52 10.23 -7.04
N GLU A 130 12.17 11.07 -7.84
CA GLU A 130 13.60 10.98 -8.05
C GLU A 130 14.36 11.46 -6.81
N THR A 131 15.36 10.71 -6.43
CA THR A 131 16.25 11.05 -5.33
C THR A 131 17.67 10.59 -5.66
N HIS A 132 18.65 11.33 -5.15
CA HIS A 132 20.07 10.93 -5.21
C HIS A 132 20.48 10.08 -3.99
N ARG A 133 19.49 9.61 -3.22
CA ARG A 133 19.70 8.82 -2.00
C ARG A 133 19.15 7.40 -2.19
N ARG A 134 19.50 6.53 -1.26
CA ARG A 134 18.96 5.14 -1.20
C ARG A 134 17.47 5.07 -0.92
N ILE A 135 16.86 6.13 -0.38
CA ILE A 135 15.42 6.18 -0.07
C ILE A 135 14.73 6.95 -1.19
N SER A 136 13.82 6.28 -1.88
CA SER A 136 13.02 6.85 -2.96
C SER A 136 11.53 6.83 -2.58
N PRO A 137 10.94 7.99 -2.25
CA PRO A 137 9.52 8.06 -1.97
C PRO A 137 8.68 7.72 -3.21
N TYR A 138 7.44 7.27 -2.96
CA TYR A 138 6.46 7.07 -4.03
C TYR A 138 5.02 7.32 -3.55
N ILE A 139 4.16 7.57 -4.51
CA ILE A 139 2.71 7.53 -4.35
C ILE A 139 2.14 6.50 -5.33
N GLU A 140 1.05 5.87 -4.95
CA GLU A 140 0.45 4.79 -5.74
C GLU A 140 -1.07 4.87 -5.67
N LEU A 141 -1.72 4.61 -6.82
CA LEU A 141 -3.15 4.41 -6.94
C LEU A 141 -3.39 3.18 -7.81
N GLY A 142 -4.40 2.41 -7.49
CA GLY A 142 -4.70 1.22 -8.27
C GLY A 142 -5.95 0.51 -7.82
N GLY A 143 -6.09 -0.72 -8.32
CA GLY A 143 -7.15 -1.61 -7.93
C GLY A 143 -7.46 -2.69 -8.95
N GLY A 144 -8.40 -3.54 -8.60
CA GLY A 144 -8.82 -4.66 -9.41
C GLY A 144 -10.03 -5.38 -8.84
N GLY A 145 -9.97 -6.69 -8.81
CA GLY A 145 -11.05 -7.55 -8.34
C GLY A 145 -10.59 -8.61 -7.35
N LEU A 146 -11.50 -8.98 -6.48
CA LEU A 146 -11.35 -9.99 -5.44
C LEU A 146 -12.52 -10.97 -5.50
N ILE A 147 -12.23 -12.26 -5.52
CA ILE A 147 -13.21 -13.33 -5.34
C ILE A 147 -12.95 -13.97 -3.97
N SER A 148 -14.00 -14.16 -3.18
CA SER A 148 -13.87 -14.63 -1.80
C SER A 148 -14.80 -15.81 -1.48
N THR A 149 -14.43 -16.59 -0.46
CA THR A 149 -15.18 -17.74 0.03
C THR A 149 -16.45 -17.36 0.78
N ARG A 150 -16.56 -16.13 1.23
CA ARG A 150 -17.72 -15.53 1.90
C ARG A 150 -17.93 -14.12 1.40
N GLU A 151 -19.13 -13.60 1.55
CA GLU A 151 -19.47 -12.21 1.29
C GLU A 151 -18.61 -11.25 2.11
N ILE A 152 -18.13 -10.16 1.49
CA ILE A 152 -17.29 -9.14 2.12
C ILE A 152 -17.82 -7.74 1.76
N PRO A 153 -18.30 -6.98 2.76
CA PRO A 153 -18.72 -7.42 4.07
C PRO A 153 -19.93 -8.36 4.00
N LEU A 154 -20.36 -8.88 5.15
CA LEU A 154 -21.52 -9.76 5.20
C LEU A 154 -22.78 -9.08 4.64
N GLY A 155 -23.48 -9.76 3.75
CA GLY A 155 -24.66 -9.26 3.06
C GLY A 155 -24.38 -8.61 1.70
N GLU A 156 -23.12 -8.53 1.26
CA GLU A 156 -22.72 -8.06 -0.07
C GLU A 156 -22.45 -9.23 -1.03
N SER A 157 -21.30 -9.23 -1.66
CA SER A 157 -20.94 -10.15 -2.73
C SER A 157 -19.70 -10.98 -2.42
N HIS A 158 -19.61 -12.14 -3.09
CA HIS A 158 -18.37 -12.92 -3.18
C HIS A 158 -17.37 -12.32 -4.17
N PHE A 159 -17.84 -11.46 -5.08
CA PHE A 159 -16.99 -10.70 -6.00
C PHE A 159 -17.01 -9.23 -5.62
N ASN A 160 -15.82 -8.68 -5.41
CA ASN A 160 -15.65 -7.28 -5.02
C ASN A 160 -14.57 -6.60 -5.83
N PHE A 161 -14.64 -5.28 -5.92
CA PHE A 161 -13.57 -4.42 -6.41
C PHE A 161 -12.66 -3.99 -5.26
N THR A 162 -11.39 -3.71 -5.60
CA THR A 162 -10.31 -3.43 -4.63
C THR A 162 -9.58 -2.12 -4.90
N PRO A 163 -10.26 -0.95 -4.99
CA PRO A 163 -9.53 0.30 -5.16
C PRO A 163 -8.57 0.53 -3.98
N THR A 164 -7.36 0.98 -4.31
CA THR A 164 -6.27 1.16 -3.34
C THR A 164 -5.49 2.44 -3.61
N GLY A 165 -4.92 3.02 -2.57
CA GLY A 165 -4.01 4.14 -2.66
C GLY A 165 -2.93 4.04 -1.58
N ALA A 166 -1.70 4.46 -1.90
CA ALA A 166 -0.60 4.36 -0.95
C ALA A 166 0.38 5.53 -1.08
N ILE A 167 1.06 5.79 0.03
CA ILE A 167 2.27 6.60 0.10
C ILE A 167 3.36 5.77 0.76
N GLY A 168 4.55 5.74 0.17
CA GLY A 168 5.59 4.86 0.65
C GLY A 168 7.00 5.28 0.26
N VAL A 169 7.93 4.41 0.61
CA VAL A 169 9.34 4.56 0.27
C VAL A 169 9.90 3.22 -0.22
N ASN A 170 10.78 3.30 -1.23
CA ASN A 170 11.67 2.20 -1.59
C ASN A 170 13.05 2.47 -0.99
N ILE A 171 13.62 1.47 -0.35
CA ILE A 171 14.98 1.47 0.18
C ILE A 171 15.84 0.67 -0.79
N LEU A 172 16.67 1.34 -1.57
CA LEU A 172 17.45 0.77 -2.66
C LEU A 172 18.76 0.17 -2.16
N ARG A 173 19.11 -1.02 -2.68
CA ARG A 173 20.38 -1.69 -2.39
C ARG A 173 20.84 -2.48 -3.62
N GLY A 174 21.70 -1.88 -4.43
CA GLY A 174 22.04 -2.41 -5.74
C GLY A 174 20.79 -2.51 -6.63
N LYS A 175 20.58 -3.67 -7.23
CA LYS A 175 19.39 -3.96 -8.02
C LYS A 175 18.14 -4.32 -7.17
N TYR A 176 18.32 -4.59 -5.89
CA TYR A 176 17.24 -4.95 -4.97
C TYR A 176 16.66 -3.73 -4.26
N HIS A 177 15.43 -3.86 -3.81
CA HIS A 177 14.79 -2.88 -2.97
C HIS A 177 13.89 -3.52 -1.92
N TRP A 178 13.66 -2.78 -0.84
CA TRP A 178 12.56 -2.99 0.08
C TRP A 178 11.57 -1.86 -0.13
N SER A 179 10.28 -2.18 -0.18
CA SER A 179 9.20 -1.20 -0.16
C SER A 179 8.51 -1.21 1.19
N ILE A 180 8.14 -0.03 1.68
CA ILE A 180 7.30 0.13 2.88
C ILE A 180 6.30 1.21 2.56
N ASP A 181 5.00 0.93 2.68
CA ASP A 181 3.96 1.92 2.46
C ASP A 181 2.85 1.90 3.52
N PHE A 182 2.24 3.06 3.71
CA PHE A 182 0.94 3.22 4.33
C PHE A 182 -0.11 3.22 3.24
N ARG A 183 -1.10 2.34 3.38
CA ARG A 183 -2.06 2.01 2.33
C ARG A 183 -3.49 2.11 2.82
N TYR A 184 -4.31 2.75 2.00
CA TYR A 184 -5.76 2.59 1.99
C TYR A 184 -6.12 1.43 1.07
N PHE A 185 -6.97 0.54 1.54
CA PHE A 185 -7.50 -0.59 0.78
C PHE A 185 -9.00 -0.71 1.02
N HIS A 186 -9.78 -0.58 -0.05
CA HIS A 186 -11.22 -0.66 -0.02
C HIS A 186 -11.70 -1.94 -0.68
N ILE A 187 -12.73 -2.56 -0.15
CA ILE A 187 -13.40 -3.73 -0.73
C ILE A 187 -14.88 -3.41 -0.83
N SER A 188 -15.46 -3.45 -2.03
CA SER A 188 -16.89 -3.28 -2.24
C SER A 188 -17.32 -3.88 -3.57
N ASP A 189 -18.59 -4.22 -3.69
CA ASP A 189 -19.16 -4.75 -4.92
C ASP A 189 -19.65 -3.70 -5.93
N ALA A 190 -19.36 -2.41 -5.67
CA ALA A 190 -19.78 -1.29 -6.51
C ALA A 190 -21.30 -1.23 -6.75
N GLN A 191 -22.11 -1.57 -5.75
CA GLN A 191 -23.59 -1.60 -5.81
C GLN A 191 -24.17 -2.70 -6.73
N ILE A 192 -23.44 -3.78 -6.95
CA ILE A 192 -23.99 -5.00 -7.59
C ILE A 192 -25.12 -5.55 -6.71
N THR A 193 -24.96 -5.52 -5.39
CA THR A 193 -26.02 -5.81 -4.42
C THR A 193 -26.66 -4.50 -3.94
N PRO A 194 -27.96 -4.50 -3.56
CA PRO A 194 -28.65 -3.30 -3.08
C PRO A 194 -28.06 -2.71 -1.79
N PHE A 195 -27.42 -3.54 -0.98
CA PHE A 195 -26.77 -3.16 0.27
C PHE A 195 -25.27 -3.24 0.09
N ASN A 196 -24.60 -2.10 0.01
CA ASN A 196 -23.16 -2.02 -0.27
C ASN A 196 -22.49 -0.99 0.66
N PRO A 197 -22.26 -1.30 1.94
CA PRO A 197 -21.51 -0.44 2.86
C PRO A 197 -20.01 -0.38 2.56
N GLY A 198 -19.47 -1.40 1.86
CA GLY A 198 -18.03 -1.55 1.62
C GLY A 198 -17.22 -1.79 2.89
N THR A 199 -15.96 -2.11 2.74
CA THR A 199 -14.99 -2.24 3.84
C THR A 199 -13.78 -1.38 3.55
N ASP A 200 -13.53 -0.39 4.41
CA ASP A 200 -12.37 0.49 4.35
C ASP A 200 -11.31 0.03 5.33
N THR A 201 -10.08 -0.11 4.89
CA THR A 201 -8.97 -0.39 5.80
C THR A 201 -7.77 0.51 5.52
N PHE A 202 -7.08 0.88 6.60
CA PHE A 202 -5.77 1.51 6.55
C PHE A 202 -4.75 0.59 7.17
N GLY A 203 -3.58 0.48 6.55
CA GLY A 203 -2.58 -0.46 7.00
C GLY A 203 -1.19 -0.19 6.47
N LEU A 204 -0.31 -1.14 6.72
CA LEU A 204 1.06 -1.13 6.23
C LEU A 204 1.28 -2.30 5.29
N ARG A 205 2.06 -2.06 4.24
CA ARG A 205 2.61 -3.09 3.36
C ARG A 205 4.12 -3.02 3.38
N VAL A 206 4.75 -4.20 3.36
CA VAL A 206 6.19 -4.37 3.20
C VAL A 206 6.43 -5.31 2.02
N GLY A 207 7.33 -4.92 1.13
CA GLY A 207 7.73 -5.72 -0.02
C GLY A 207 9.24 -5.83 -0.16
N TRP A 208 9.65 -6.81 -0.93
CA TRP A 208 11.03 -6.99 -1.38
C TRP A 208 11.03 -7.39 -2.85
N GLY A 209 11.90 -6.75 -3.61
CA GLY A 209 11.93 -6.97 -5.06
C GLY A 209 13.26 -6.63 -5.72
N GLU A 210 13.25 -6.71 -7.04
CA GLU A 210 14.40 -6.47 -7.89
C GLU A 210 14.02 -5.62 -9.10
N TYR A 211 14.85 -4.63 -9.41
CA TYR A 211 14.79 -3.87 -10.65
C TYR A 211 15.58 -4.53 -11.75
N ILE A 212 14.97 -4.67 -12.92
CA ILE A 212 15.57 -5.23 -14.14
C ILE A 212 15.69 -4.08 -15.15
N PRO A 213 16.91 -3.56 -15.39
CA PRO A 213 17.13 -2.49 -16.39
C PRO A 213 16.65 -2.91 -17.78
N ALA A 214 16.13 -1.97 -18.56
CA ALA A 214 15.90 -2.19 -19.98
C ALA A 214 17.23 -2.45 -20.70
N LYS A 215 17.20 -3.36 -21.67
CA LYS A 215 18.35 -3.65 -22.52
C LYS A 215 18.52 -2.56 -23.57
#